data_4e46e8ac6030f7cec1cfb4fc7c9190e2
#
_entry.id   4e46e8ac6030f7cec1cfb4fc7c9190e2
#
_cell.length_a   1.000
_cell.length_b   1.000
_cell.length_c   1.000
_cell.angle_alpha   90.00
_cell.angle_beta   90.00
_cell.angle_gamma   90.00
#
_symmetry.space_group_name_H-M   'P 1'
#
loop_
_entity.id
_entity.type
_entity.pdbx_description
1 polymer ?
#
loop_
_entity_poly.entity_id
_entity_poly.type
_entity_poly.pdbx_seq_one_letter_code
_entity_poly.pdbx_strand_id
1 'polypeptide(L)'
;MSEIKYKRILLKISGEALAGEAHRGLDFEIVNSVCRVIQKCVDAGVQLGLVIGGGNFWRGVKDGADKMQRSHGDAMGMLATVMNAIAVADALEKHGMDARVLSAVEMNKFCEYFTRDTADRYLNEGKVVIFAAGTGNPYFSTDTGAVLRGVEIEADAILMAKNVDGIYSADPNVDPTAVKFDTLTYDEVLARHLKATDTTAMTLAMDNHMTLVCFALKDPENIYRVVCGQTIGTIVKED
;
A
#
# COMPACT_ATOMS: atom_id res chain seq x y z
N MET A 1 20.99 13.03 -10.55
CA MET A 1 19.75 12.43 -10.06
C MET A 1 19.81 10.96 -10.41
N SER A 2 19.41 10.07 -9.50
CA SER A 2 19.34 8.63 -9.81
C SER A 2 18.27 8.44 -10.91
N GLU A 3 18.51 7.53 -11.86
CA GLU A 3 17.56 7.22 -12.90
C GLU A 3 16.29 6.58 -12.27
N ILE A 4 15.10 7.03 -12.70
CA ILE A 4 13.83 6.49 -12.25
C ILE A 4 13.52 5.21 -13.05
N LYS A 5 13.39 4.08 -12.36
CA LYS A 5 13.04 2.79 -12.97
C LYS A 5 11.52 2.64 -13.15
N TYR A 6 10.74 3.01 -12.13
CA TYR A 6 9.28 2.90 -12.14
C TYR A 6 8.66 4.29 -12.23
N LYS A 7 7.99 4.58 -13.34
CA LYS A 7 7.41 5.91 -13.63
C LYS A 7 6.03 6.08 -13.02
N ARG A 8 5.24 5.02 -12.94
CA ARG A 8 3.94 4.98 -12.27
C ARG A 8 3.94 3.87 -11.23
N ILE A 9 3.68 4.19 -10.00
CA ILE A 9 3.66 3.22 -8.91
C ILE A 9 2.36 3.26 -8.13
N LEU A 10 2.00 2.10 -7.55
CA LEU A 10 1.10 2.06 -6.42
C LEU A 10 1.90 1.78 -5.15
N LEU A 11 1.88 2.70 -4.20
CA LEU A 11 2.49 2.52 -2.88
C LEU A 11 1.41 2.07 -1.89
N LYS A 12 1.60 0.92 -1.26
CA LYS A 12 0.74 0.46 -0.16
C LYS A 12 1.46 0.59 1.16
N ILE A 13 0.85 1.29 2.10
CA ILE A 13 1.36 1.48 3.47
C ILE A 13 0.42 0.80 4.47
N SER A 14 0.99 0.08 5.45
CA SER A 14 0.21 -0.40 6.60
C SER A 14 -0.21 0.78 7.48
N GLY A 15 -1.50 0.86 7.86
CA GLY A 15 -1.95 1.87 8.82
C GLY A 15 -1.21 1.80 10.15
N GLU A 16 -0.83 0.59 10.58
CA GLU A 16 -0.03 0.39 11.80
C GLU A 16 1.34 1.07 11.74
N ALA A 17 1.97 1.09 10.55
CA ALA A 17 3.25 1.75 10.36
C ALA A 17 3.14 3.28 10.53
N LEU A 18 1.95 3.86 10.34
CA LEU A 18 1.68 5.29 10.56
C LEU A 18 1.27 5.63 12.00
N ALA A 19 1.08 4.63 12.86
CA ALA A 19 0.66 4.82 14.25
C ALA A 19 1.83 4.99 15.23
N GLY A 20 3.07 4.74 14.79
CA GLY A 20 4.25 4.81 15.63
C GLY A 20 4.19 3.87 16.85
N GLU A 21 4.85 4.27 17.92
CA GLU A 21 4.91 3.49 19.18
C GLU A 21 3.57 3.36 19.90
N ALA A 22 2.62 4.25 19.61
CA ALA A 22 1.28 4.20 20.18
C ALA A 22 0.44 3.04 19.62
N HIS A 23 0.84 2.45 18.50
CA HIS A 23 0.15 1.37 17.79
C HIS A 23 -1.32 1.66 17.47
N ARG A 24 -1.77 2.92 17.60
CA ARG A 24 -3.15 3.37 17.37
C ARG A 24 -3.18 4.84 16.93
N GLY A 25 -4.14 5.17 16.05
CA GLY A 25 -4.24 6.52 15.48
C GLY A 25 -3.15 6.82 14.46
N LEU A 26 -2.73 8.06 14.38
CA LEU A 26 -1.71 8.55 13.45
C LEU A 26 -0.61 9.28 14.23
N ASP A 27 0.62 8.94 13.96
CA ASP A 27 1.80 9.70 14.35
C ASP A 27 2.16 10.65 13.20
N PHE A 28 1.92 11.95 13.38
CA PHE A 28 2.13 12.94 12.33
C PHE A 28 3.61 13.19 12.01
N GLU A 29 4.55 12.84 12.88
CA GLU A 29 5.98 12.87 12.54
C GLU A 29 6.31 11.80 11.50
N ILE A 30 5.77 10.60 11.68
CA ILE A 30 5.90 9.50 10.70
C ILE A 30 5.18 9.86 9.41
N VAL A 31 3.92 10.35 9.48
CA VAL A 31 3.17 10.79 8.30
C VAL A 31 3.96 11.84 7.52
N ASN A 32 4.49 12.87 8.19
CA ASN A 32 5.29 13.91 7.54
C ASN A 32 6.58 13.37 6.94
N SER A 33 7.23 12.39 7.58
CA SER A 33 8.44 11.76 7.03
C SER A 33 8.15 11.01 5.72
N VAL A 34 7.04 10.30 5.66
CA VAL A 34 6.57 9.61 4.45
C VAL A 34 6.19 10.63 3.37
N CYS A 35 5.46 11.71 3.72
CA CYS A 35 5.09 12.76 2.77
C CYS A 35 6.31 13.42 2.11
N ARG A 36 7.39 13.67 2.85
CA ARG A 36 8.64 14.20 2.27
C ARG A 36 9.24 13.28 1.22
N VAL A 37 9.18 11.96 1.42
CA VAL A 37 9.70 11.01 0.44
C VAL A 37 8.76 10.87 -0.76
N ILE A 38 7.45 10.90 -0.54
CA ILE A 38 6.47 10.96 -1.63
C ILE A 38 6.71 12.20 -2.49
N GLN A 39 6.92 13.38 -1.89
CA GLN A 39 7.26 14.61 -2.61
C GLN A 39 8.51 14.42 -3.47
N LYS A 40 9.57 13.83 -2.92
CA LYS A 40 10.79 13.53 -3.67
C LYS A 40 10.54 12.63 -4.89
N CYS A 41 9.62 11.66 -4.79
CA CYS A 41 9.22 10.84 -5.92
C CYS A 41 8.45 11.65 -6.96
N VAL A 42 7.48 12.47 -6.55
CA VAL A 42 6.68 13.32 -7.42
C VAL A 42 7.56 14.36 -8.13
N ASP A 43 8.47 15.01 -7.40
CA ASP A 43 9.44 15.98 -7.95
C ASP A 43 10.39 15.35 -8.99
N ALA A 44 10.64 14.04 -8.87
CA ALA A 44 11.39 13.25 -9.85
C ALA A 44 10.53 12.79 -11.05
N GLY A 45 9.25 13.15 -11.12
CA GLY A 45 8.33 12.83 -12.20
C GLY A 45 7.60 11.50 -12.06
N VAL A 46 7.57 10.92 -10.86
CA VAL A 46 6.84 9.67 -10.61
C VAL A 46 5.35 9.95 -10.39
N GLN A 47 4.49 9.24 -11.11
CA GLN A 47 3.04 9.21 -10.88
C GLN A 47 2.74 8.24 -9.73
N LEU A 48 2.11 8.71 -8.66
CA LEU A 48 1.98 7.97 -7.42
C LEU A 48 0.53 7.77 -7.00
N GLY A 49 0.07 6.51 -7.03
CA GLY A 49 -1.11 6.04 -6.34
C GLY A 49 -0.75 5.54 -4.94
N LEU A 50 -1.60 5.80 -3.94
CA LEU A 50 -1.37 5.44 -2.54
C LEU A 50 -2.56 4.67 -1.99
N VAL A 51 -2.31 3.55 -1.29
CA VAL A 51 -3.29 2.80 -0.50
C VAL A 51 -2.79 2.72 0.94
N ILE A 52 -3.63 3.03 1.91
CA ILE A 52 -3.29 3.00 3.34
C ILE A 52 -4.24 2.04 4.05
N GLY A 53 -3.69 1.06 4.77
CA GLY A 53 -4.48 0.13 5.59
C GLY A 53 -5.15 0.83 6.77
N GLY A 54 -6.24 0.23 7.28
CA GLY A 54 -7.02 0.76 8.41
C GLY A 54 -6.64 0.22 9.79
N GLY A 55 -5.59 -0.62 9.87
CA GLY A 55 -5.27 -1.41 11.08
C GLY A 55 -4.84 -0.62 12.32
N ASN A 56 -4.53 0.67 12.18
CA ASN A 56 -4.28 1.59 13.30
C ASN A 56 -5.55 2.09 13.98
N PHE A 57 -6.70 1.96 13.34
CA PHE A 57 -8.02 2.32 13.92
C PHE A 57 -8.89 1.10 14.18
N TRP A 58 -8.91 0.14 13.26
CA TRP A 58 -9.75 -1.05 13.35
C TRP A 58 -9.14 -2.27 12.67
N ARG A 59 -9.13 -3.39 13.38
CA ARG A 59 -8.71 -4.72 12.88
C ARG A 59 -9.89 -5.68 12.96
N GLY A 60 -10.65 -5.79 11.86
CA GLY A 60 -11.91 -6.53 11.83
C GLY A 60 -11.84 -7.93 12.44
N VAL A 61 -10.81 -8.71 12.10
CA VAL A 61 -10.64 -10.08 12.62
C VAL A 61 -10.18 -10.12 14.08
N LYS A 62 -9.32 -9.20 14.52
CA LYS A 62 -8.80 -9.20 15.92
C LYS A 62 -9.75 -8.55 16.90
N ASP A 63 -10.38 -7.42 16.49
CA ASP A 63 -11.18 -6.60 17.40
C ASP A 63 -12.64 -7.02 17.44
N GLY A 64 -13.14 -7.68 16.39
CA GLY A 64 -14.56 -8.00 16.20
C GLY A 64 -14.93 -9.47 15.97
N ALA A 65 -13.95 -10.40 15.89
CA ALA A 65 -14.17 -11.76 15.39
C ALA A 65 -15.39 -12.49 15.96
N ASP A 66 -15.61 -12.43 17.27
CA ASP A 66 -16.72 -13.10 17.96
C ASP A 66 -17.82 -12.14 18.45
N LYS A 67 -17.70 -10.83 18.13
CA LYS A 67 -18.56 -9.79 18.69
C LYS A 67 -19.48 -9.15 17.66
N MET A 68 -19.21 -9.33 16.37
CA MET A 68 -20.02 -8.77 15.29
C MET A 68 -19.91 -9.60 14.00
N GLN A 69 -20.82 -9.34 13.07
CA GLN A 69 -20.77 -9.96 11.75
C GLN A 69 -19.52 -9.48 11.01
N ARG A 70 -18.84 -10.39 10.32
CA ARG A 70 -17.61 -10.10 9.59
C ARG A 70 -17.75 -8.94 8.60
N SER A 71 -18.86 -8.91 7.83
CA SER A 71 -19.11 -7.84 6.87
C SER A 71 -19.17 -6.45 7.51
N HIS A 72 -19.72 -6.34 8.72
CA HIS A 72 -19.74 -5.08 9.47
C HIS A 72 -18.34 -4.69 9.98
N GLY A 73 -17.57 -5.66 10.47
CA GLY A 73 -16.18 -5.43 10.86
C GLY A 73 -15.31 -4.98 9.69
N ASP A 74 -15.50 -5.60 8.51
CA ASP A 74 -14.80 -5.21 7.29
C ASP A 74 -15.23 -3.81 6.81
N ALA A 75 -16.53 -3.44 6.94
CA ALA A 75 -17.02 -2.09 6.65
C ALA A 75 -16.35 -1.04 7.55
N MET A 76 -16.20 -1.32 8.85
CA MET A 76 -15.45 -0.44 9.76
C MET A 76 -13.98 -0.32 9.35
N GLY A 77 -13.36 -1.41 8.90
CA GLY A 77 -11.99 -1.40 8.35
C GLY A 77 -11.88 -0.53 7.09
N MET A 78 -12.86 -0.61 6.19
CA MET A 78 -12.93 0.27 5.01
C MET A 78 -13.04 1.75 5.41
N LEU A 79 -13.90 2.10 6.37
CA LEU A 79 -14.02 3.48 6.88
C LEU A 79 -12.72 3.94 7.56
N ALA A 80 -12.01 3.06 8.27
CA ALA A 80 -10.71 3.36 8.86
C ALA A 80 -9.67 3.74 7.81
N THR A 81 -9.69 3.11 6.63
CA THR A 81 -8.82 3.52 5.51
C THR A 81 -9.15 4.90 4.98
N VAL A 82 -10.44 5.29 4.99
CA VAL A 82 -10.88 6.64 4.58
C VAL A 82 -10.35 7.70 5.54
N MET A 83 -10.40 7.44 6.85
CA MET A 83 -9.84 8.35 7.86
C MET A 83 -8.33 8.57 7.62
N ASN A 84 -7.58 7.50 7.38
CA ASN A 84 -6.15 7.59 7.04
C ASN A 84 -5.92 8.37 5.74
N ALA A 85 -6.71 8.11 4.71
CA ALA A 85 -6.58 8.76 3.41
C ALA A 85 -6.79 10.28 3.52
N ILE A 86 -7.82 10.73 4.25
CA ILE A 86 -8.09 12.15 4.47
C ILE A 86 -6.93 12.83 5.23
N ALA A 87 -6.44 12.19 6.29
CA ALA A 87 -5.35 12.76 7.08
C ALA A 87 -4.03 12.85 6.31
N VAL A 88 -3.72 11.84 5.49
CA VAL A 88 -2.51 11.84 4.65
C VAL A 88 -2.65 12.81 3.49
N ALA A 89 -3.86 12.98 2.90
CA ALA A 89 -4.10 13.99 1.88
C ALA A 89 -3.82 15.41 2.42
N ASP A 90 -4.37 15.75 3.60
CA ASP A 90 -4.09 17.04 4.28
C ASP A 90 -2.58 17.24 4.53
N ALA A 91 -1.88 16.19 4.95
CA ALA A 91 -0.44 16.27 5.15
C ALA A 91 0.33 16.50 3.84
N LEU A 92 -0.05 15.81 2.74
CA LEU A 92 0.54 16.00 1.42
C LEU A 92 0.31 17.42 0.90
N GLU A 93 -0.90 17.96 1.08
CA GLU A 93 -1.23 19.35 0.69
C GLU A 93 -0.38 20.36 1.48
N LYS A 94 -0.14 20.13 2.77
CA LYS A 94 0.78 20.97 3.58
C LYS A 94 2.23 20.91 3.10
N HIS A 95 2.62 19.84 2.43
CA HIS A 95 3.91 19.72 1.73
C HIS A 95 3.89 20.29 0.29
N GLY A 96 2.79 20.94 -0.13
CA GLY A 96 2.68 21.60 -1.44
C GLY A 96 2.30 20.66 -2.60
N MET A 97 1.89 19.44 -2.32
CA MET A 97 1.41 18.49 -3.34
C MET A 97 -0.11 18.59 -3.50
N ASP A 98 -0.62 18.44 -4.73
CA ASP A 98 -2.06 18.27 -4.98
C ASP A 98 -2.42 16.79 -4.74
N ALA A 99 -3.19 16.50 -3.70
CA ALA A 99 -3.62 15.16 -3.35
C ALA A 99 -5.13 14.99 -3.55
N ARG A 100 -5.54 13.82 -4.06
CA ARG A 100 -6.96 13.48 -4.29
C ARG A 100 -7.30 12.15 -3.65
N VAL A 101 -8.35 12.14 -2.84
CA VAL A 101 -8.87 10.92 -2.23
C VAL A 101 -10.01 10.38 -3.09
N LEU A 102 -9.85 9.16 -3.59
CA LEU A 102 -10.86 8.43 -4.35
C LEU A 102 -11.33 7.22 -3.55
N SER A 103 -12.62 7.14 -3.25
CA SER A 103 -13.22 6.07 -2.46
C SER A 103 -13.93 5.04 -3.33
N ALA A 104 -13.72 3.75 -3.02
CA ALA A 104 -14.45 2.65 -3.63
C ALA A 104 -15.94 2.60 -3.23
N VAL A 105 -16.35 3.38 -2.23
CA VAL A 105 -17.72 3.52 -1.74
C VAL A 105 -18.14 4.98 -1.87
N GLU A 106 -19.37 5.24 -2.33
CA GLU A 106 -19.88 6.58 -2.47
C GLU A 106 -19.95 7.30 -1.12
N MET A 107 -19.22 8.42 -1.00
CA MET A 107 -19.21 9.30 0.17
C MET A 107 -18.83 10.73 -0.21
N ASN A 108 -19.53 11.30 -1.17
CA ASN A 108 -19.23 12.53 -1.90
C ASN A 108 -19.02 13.78 -1.05
N LYS A 109 -19.38 13.77 0.25
CA LYS A 109 -19.07 14.86 1.18
C LYS A 109 -17.62 14.83 1.70
N PHE A 110 -16.95 13.69 1.60
CA PHE A 110 -15.62 13.48 2.20
C PHE A 110 -14.54 13.24 1.14
N CYS A 111 -14.89 12.53 0.04
CA CYS A 111 -13.98 12.22 -1.05
C CYS A 111 -14.76 11.87 -2.33
N GLU A 112 -14.09 11.91 -3.46
CA GLU A 112 -14.68 11.55 -4.75
C GLU A 112 -14.90 10.04 -4.86
N TYR A 113 -15.92 9.64 -5.64
CA TYR A 113 -16.09 8.22 -6.00
C TYR A 113 -15.03 7.80 -7.01
N PHE A 114 -14.43 6.65 -6.76
CA PHE A 114 -13.38 6.11 -7.62
C PHE A 114 -13.92 5.70 -8.98
N THR A 115 -13.26 6.16 -10.03
CA THR A 115 -13.28 5.55 -11.36
C THR A 115 -11.86 5.49 -11.90
N ARG A 116 -11.55 4.48 -12.73
CA ARG A 116 -10.23 4.36 -13.37
C ARG A 116 -9.87 5.65 -14.13
N ASP A 117 -10.79 6.17 -14.93
CA ASP A 117 -10.56 7.35 -15.76
C ASP A 117 -10.25 8.61 -14.92
N THR A 118 -10.93 8.78 -13.77
CA THR A 118 -10.64 9.88 -12.84
C THR A 118 -9.26 9.72 -12.21
N ALA A 119 -8.90 8.50 -11.81
CA ALA A 119 -7.59 8.23 -11.23
C ALA A 119 -6.46 8.46 -12.24
N ASP A 120 -6.61 7.94 -13.46
CA ASP A 120 -5.63 8.12 -14.54
C ASP A 120 -5.45 9.60 -14.89
N ARG A 121 -6.53 10.34 -15.03
CA ARG A 121 -6.49 11.79 -15.27
C ARG A 121 -5.70 12.52 -14.19
N TYR A 122 -5.95 12.25 -12.91
CA TYR A 122 -5.25 12.90 -11.80
C TYR A 122 -3.76 12.54 -11.76
N LEU A 123 -3.42 11.28 -11.99
CA LEU A 123 -2.02 10.85 -12.08
C LEU A 123 -1.29 11.54 -13.22
N ASN A 124 -1.93 11.69 -14.39
CA ASN A 124 -1.37 12.40 -15.54
C ASN A 124 -1.24 13.93 -15.32
N GLU A 125 -2.07 14.49 -14.45
CA GLU A 125 -1.96 15.88 -13.98
C GLU A 125 -0.86 16.07 -12.91
N GLY A 126 -0.15 15.01 -12.52
CA GLY A 126 0.91 15.05 -11.49
C GLY A 126 0.39 15.07 -10.05
N LYS A 127 -0.87 14.73 -9.83
CA LYS A 127 -1.46 14.66 -8.50
C LYS A 127 -1.17 13.32 -7.84
N VAL A 128 -1.08 13.32 -6.51
CA VAL A 128 -1.05 12.08 -5.71
C VAL A 128 -2.48 11.58 -5.54
N VAL A 129 -2.75 10.34 -5.95
CA VAL A 129 -4.09 9.74 -5.83
C VAL A 129 -4.11 8.75 -4.68
N ILE A 130 -4.97 8.98 -3.68
CA ILE A 130 -5.11 8.11 -2.51
C ILE A 130 -6.39 7.30 -2.66
N PHE A 131 -6.26 5.99 -2.74
CA PHE A 131 -7.39 5.07 -2.86
C PHE A 131 -7.86 4.63 -1.49
N ALA A 132 -9.10 4.91 -1.17
CA ALA A 132 -9.75 4.63 0.11
C ALA A 132 -10.88 3.60 -0.02
N ALA A 133 -11.32 3.06 1.11
CA ALA A 133 -12.36 2.03 1.23
C ALA A 133 -12.01 0.69 0.54
N GLY A 134 -10.71 0.40 0.33
CA GLY A 134 -10.24 -0.88 -0.20
C GLY A 134 -10.83 -1.23 -1.55
N THR A 135 -11.43 -2.43 -1.67
CA THR A 135 -12.17 -2.87 -2.86
C THR A 135 -13.62 -2.37 -2.88
N GLY A 136 -14.12 -1.77 -1.80
CA GLY A 136 -15.54 -1.46 -1.60
C GLY A 136 -16.38 -2.67 -1.17
N ASN A 137 -15.77 -3.83 -1.02
CA ASN A 137 -16.43 -5.08 -0.66
C ASN A 137 -15.82 -5.71 0.60
N PRO A 138 -16.63 -6.33 1.47
CA PRO A 138 -16.12 -7.12 2.58
C PRO A 138 -15.36 -8.35 2.09
N TYR A 139 -14.64 -9.02 3.00
CA TYR A 139 -13.84 -10.23 2.78
C TYR A 139 -12.55 -10.06 2.01
N PHE A 140 -12.22 -8.88 1.51
CA PHE A 140 -10.95 -8.57 0.87
C PHE A 140 -10.02 -7.80 1.80
N SER A 141 -8.74 -8.09 1.72
CA SER A 141 -7.72 -7.36 2.45
C SER A 141 -7.36 -6.04 1.77
N THR A 142 -6.65 -5.18 2.49
CA THR A 142 -6.06 -3.97 1.89
C THR A 142 -4.99 -4.32 0.85
N ASP A 143 -4.28 -5.44 1.00
CA ASP A 143 -3.26 -5.89 0.03
C ASP A 143 -3.94 -6.26 -1.30
N THR A 144 -5.07 -6.99 -1.27
CA THR A 144 -5.90 -7.25 -2.46
C THR A 144 -6.39 -5.95 -3.09
N GLY A 145 -6.88 -5.00 -2.28
CA GLY A 145 -7.30 -3.68 -2.77
C GLY A 145 -6.15 -2.91 -3.45
N ALA A 146 -4.95 -2.97 -2.88
CA ALA A 146 -3.77 -2.33 -3.46
C ALA A 146 -3.39 -2.93 -4.81
N VAL A 147 -3.40 -4.27 -4.94
CA VAL A 147 -3.13 -4.92 -6.22
C VAL A 147 -4.18 -4.55 -7.27
N LEU A 148 -5.47 -4.59 -6.90
CA LEU A 148 -6.56 -4.20 -7.81
C LEU A 148 -6.36 -2.77 -8.31
N ARG A 149 -6.09 -1.80 -7.44
CA ARG A 149 -5.85 -0.40 -7.84
C ARG A 149 -4.58 -0.27 -8.69
N GLY A 150 -3.51 -1.01 -8.35
CA GLY A 150 -2.28 -1.02 -9.13
C GLY A 150 -2.49 -1.49 -10.57
N VAL A 151 -3.28 -2.54 -10.77
CA VAL A 151 -3.68 -3.04 -12.10
C VAL A 151 -4.53 -2.00 -12.83
N GLU A 152 -5.56 -1.45 -12.19
CA GLU A 152 -6.49 -0.48 -12.81
C GLU A 152 -5.80 0.80 -13.28
N ILE A 153 -4.76 1.26 -12.57
CA ILE A 153 -4.00 2.45 -12.96
C ILE A 153 -2.78 2.11 -13.83
N GLU A 154 -2.61 0.87 -14.24
CA GLU A 154 -1.47 0.41 -15.05
C GLU A 154 -0.11 0.80 -14.41
N ALA A 155 0.06 0.50 -13.12
CA ALA A 155 1.28 0.79 -12.40
C ALA A 155 2.43 -0.12 -12.88
N ASP A 156 3.65 0.42 -13.03
CA ASP A 156 4.86 -0.35 -13.37
C ASP A 156 5.25 -1.31 -12.24
N ALA A 157 4.93 -0.94 -10.99
CA ALA A 157 5.16 -1.77 -9.80
C ALA A 157 4.23 -1.40 -8.65
N ILE A 158 3.94 -2.39 -7.80
CA ILE A 158 3.22 -2.21 -6.54
C ILE A 158 4.24 -2.35 -5.40
N LEU A 159 4.42 -1.28 -4.65
CA LEU A 159 5.35 -1.16 -3.55
C LEU A 159 4.62 -1.45 -2.24
N MET A 160 4.90 -2.60 -1.63
CA MET A 160 4.30 -3.07 -0.37
C MET A 160 5.21 -2.68 0.81
N ALA A 161 5.01 -1.48 1.36
CA ALA A 161 5.72 -1.02 2.54
C ALA A 161 5.12 -1.65 3.81
N LYS A 162 5.88 -2.54 4.43
CA LYS A 162 5.47 -3.38 5.57
C LYS A 162 6.35 -3.16 6.80
N ASN A 163 6.07 -3.90 7.88
CA ASN A 163 6.90 -3.89 9.09
C ASN A 163 8.14 -4.80 8.95
N VAL A 164 8.11 -5.75 8.01
CA VAL A 164 9.23 -6.65 7.70
C VAL A 164 9.95 -6.18 6.44
N ASP A 165 11.24 -6.41 6.36
CA ASP A 165 12.11 -5.88 5.31
C ASP A 165 12.15 -6.74 4.04
N GLY A 166 11.27 -7.73 3.91
CA GLY A 166 11.17 -8.60 2.74
C GLY A 166 10.36 -9.85 3.02
N ILE A 167 10.44 -10.81 2.10
CA ILE A 167 9.82 -12.13 2.21
C ILE A 167 10.90 -13.13 2.63
N TYR A 168 10.55 -13.95 3.63
CA TYR A 168 11.45 -14.93 4.24
C TYR A 168 10.95 -16.35 4.03
N SER A 169 11.87 -17.31 4.14
CA SER A 169 11.56 -18.75 4.08
C SER A 169 10.67 -19.24 5.23
N ALA A 170 10.67 -18.53 6.37
CA ALA A 170 9.82 -18.70 7.53
C ALA A 170 9.65 -17.35 8.24
N ASP A 171 8.85 -17.29 9.31
CA ASP A 171 8.72 -16.05 10.10
C ASP A 171 10.04 -15.77 10.86
N PRO A 172 10.78 -14.69 10.53
CA PRO A 172 12.06 -14.40 11.17
C PRO A 172 11.97 -14.06 12.66
N ASN A 173 10.77 -13.74 13.15
CA ASN A 173 10.55 -13.52 14.60
C ASN A 173 10.42 -14.83 15.39
N VAL A 174 10.14 -15.93 14.71
CA VAL A 174 9.95 -17.26 15.30
C VAL A 174 11.11 -18.18 14.98
N ASP A 175 11.60 -18.12 13.73
CA ASP A 175 12.71 -18.94 13.25
C ASP A 175 13.93 -18.07 12.90
N PRO A 176 14.97 -18.05 13.78
CA PRO A 176 16.17 -17.26 13.52
C PRO A 176 17.01 -17.77 12.33
N THR A 177 16.67 -18.95 11.76
CA THR A 177 17.33 -19.50 10.57
C THR A 177 16.62 -19.09 9.27
N ALA A 178 15.53 -18.31 9.37
CA ALA A 178 14.79 -17.83 8.22
C ALA A 178 15.67 -16.98 7.30
N VAL A 179 15.67 -17.30 6.01
CA VAL A 179 16.46 -16.62 4.98
C VAL A 179 15.55 -15.69 4.20
N LYS A 180 15.99 -14.44 4.05
CA LYS A 180 15.32 -13.47 3.18
C LYS A 180 15.62 -13.74 1.72
N PHE A 181 14.61 -13.60 0.87
CA PHE A 181 14.76 -13.68 -0.58
C PHE A 181 14.92 -12.30 -1.19
N ASP A 182 15.83 -12.15 -2.15
CA ASP A 182 15.95 -10.91 -2.93
C ASP A 182 14.95 -10.88 -4.08
N THR A 183 14.72 -12.03 -4.73
CA THR A 183 13.73 -12.17 -5.80
C THR A 183 13.02 -13.52 -5.68
N LEU A 184 11.75 -13.55 -5.99
CA LEU A 184 10.90 -14.75 -6.04
C LEU A 184 10.00 -14.68 -7.26
N THR A 185 9.64 -15.83 -7.80
CA THR A 185 8.53 -15.95 -8.73
C THR A 185 7.21 -16.08 -7.96
N TYR A 186 6.09 -15.80 -8.62
CA TYR A 186 4.77 -16.04 -8.06
C TYR A 186 4.54 -17.49 -7.70
N ASP A 187 4.97 -18.41 -8.58
CA ASP A 187 4.87 -19.86 -8.35
C ASP A 187 5.66 -20.30 -7.11
N GLU A 188 6.85 -19.76 -6.90
CA GLU A 188 7.64 -20.04 -5.70
C GLU A 188 6.93 -19.58 -4.41
N VAL A 189 6.34 -18.37 -4.43
CA VAL A 189 5.59 -17.83 -3.29
C VAL A 189 4.40 -18.73 -2.96
N LEU A 190 3.62 -19.11 -3.98
CA LEU A 190 2.43 -19.94 -3.82
C LEU A 190 2.77 -21.37 -3.42
N ALA A 191 3.72 -22.01 -4.09
CA ALA A 191 4.11 -23.41 -3.82
C ALA A 191 4.73 -23.60 -2.43
N ARG A 192 5.47 -22.58 -1.94
CA ARG A 192 6.10 -22.60 -0.61
C ARG A 192 5.21 -22.02 0.48
N HIS A 193 4.00 -21.54 0.15
CA HIS A 193 3.07 -20.88 1.07
C HIS A 193 3.72 -19.72 1.86
N LEU A 194 4.58 -18.93 1.19
CA LEU A 194 5.30 -17.83 1.82
C LEU A 194 4.33 -16.70 2.22
N LYS A 195 4.48 -16.18 3.43
CA LYS A 195 3.63 -15.11 3.98
C LYS A 195 4.08 -13.71 3.50
N ALA A 196 4.02 -13.47 2.21
CA ALA A 196 4.32 -12.17 1.63
C ALA A 196 3.14 -11.20 1.73
N THR A 197 1.98 -11.68 1.27
CA THR A 197 0.69 -11.00 1.28
C THR A 197 -0.41 -12.06 1.31
N ASP A 198 -1.68 -11.70 1.24
CA ASP A 198 -2.73 -12.72 1.11
C ASP A 198 -2.73 -13.36 -0.29
N THR A 199 -3.24 -14.60 -0.35
CA THR A 199 -3.22 -15.40 -1.59
C THR A 199 -4.01 -14.74 -2.72
N THR A 200 -5.12 -14.05 -2.42
CA THR A 200 -5.94 -13.37 -3.42
C THR A 200 -5.15 -12.22 -4.07
N ALA A 201 -4.44 -11.42 -3.27
CA ALA A 201 -3.56 -10.36 -3.77
C ALA A 201 -2.44 -10.95 -4.65
N MET A 202 -1.84 -12.08 -4.22
CA MET A 202 -0.76 -12.72 -4.95
C MET A 202 -1.21 -13.26 -6.31
N THR A 203 -2.34 -13.97 -6.35
CA THR A 203 -2.87 -14.52 -7.60
C THR A 203 -3.36 -13.42 -8.54
N LEU A 204 -4.00 -12.37 -8.02
CA LEU A 204 -4.40 -11.23 -8.84
C LEU A 204 -3.21 -10.51 -9.46
N ALA A 205 -2.10 -10.37 -8.72
CA ALA A 205 -0.88 -9.76 -9.25
C ALA A 205 -0.22 -10.65 -10.32
N MET A 206 -0.18 -11.96 -10.10
CA MET A 206 0.31 -12.95 -11.06
C MET A 206 -0.48 -12.91 -12.36
N ASP A 207 -1.81 -13.00 -12.28
CA ASP A 207 -2.68 -13.02 -13.47
C ASP A 207 -2.60 -11.73 -14.31
N ASN A 208 -2.11 -10.63 -13.72
CA ASN A 208 -1.95 -9.34 -14.38
C ASN A 208 -0.47 -8.92 -14.58
N HIS A 209 0.48 -9.86 -14.47
CA HIS A 209 1.90 -9.65 -14.74
C HIS A 209 2.54 -8.50 -13.94
N MET A 210 2.01 -8.21 -12.75
CA MET A 210 2.48 -7.09 -11.93
C MET A 210 3.84 -7.38 -11.28
N THR A 211 4.64 -6.37 -11.07
CA THR A 211 5.81 -6.47 -10.19
C THR A 211 5.43 -6.04 -8.78
N LEU A 212 5.63 -6.90 -7.78
CA LEU A 212 5.48 -6.54 -6.36
C LEU A 212 6.86 -6.34 -5.73
N VAL A 213 7.00 -5.29 -4.91
CA VAL A 213 8.23 -5.06 -4.12
C VAL A 213 7.86 -4.95 -2.65
N CYS A 214 8.25 -5.92 -1.84
CA CYS A 214 7.99 -5.96 -0.40
C CYS A 214 9.21 -5.49 0.37
N PHE A 215 9.08 -4.41 1.18
CA PHE A 215 10.19 -3.83 1.95
C PHE A 215 9.71 -3.18 3.26
N ALA A 216 10.65 -2.88 4.17
CA ALA A 216 10.32 -2.22 5.43
C ALA A 216 10.12 -0.71 5.26
N LEU A 217 9.05 -0.18 5.87
CA LEU A 217 8.81 1.27 5.97
C LEU A 217 9.64 1.94 7.08
N LYS A 218 10.35 1.19 7.91
CA LYS A 218 11.16 1.73 9.02
C LYS A 218 12.10 2.87 8.57
N ASP A 219 12.63 2.80 7.36
CA ASP A 219 13.29 3.90 6.68
C ASP A 219 12.43 4.33 5.48
N PRO A 220 11.68 5.45 5.54
CA PRO A 220 10.83 5.92 4.45
C PRO A 220 11.60 6.19 3.13
N GLU A 221 12.89 6.51 3.19
CA GLU A 221 13.73 6.68 2.00
C GLU A 221 13.82 5.43 1.12
N ASN A 222 13.50 4.26 1.67
CA ASN A 222 13.41 3.02 0.91
C ASN A 222 12.38 3.11 -0.23
N ILE A 223 11.32 3.91 -0.07
CA ILE A 223 10.34 4.15 -1.14
C ILE A 223 11.06 4.73 -2.38
N TYR A 224 11.82 5.81 -2.19
CA TYR A 224 12.54 6.45 -3.29
C TYR A 224 13.65 5.56 -3.87
N ARG A 225 14.36 4.83 -3.02
CA ARG A 225 15.41 3.89 -3.47
C ARG A 225 14.84 2.77 -4.34
N VAL A 226 13.67 2.20 -3.97
CA VAL A 226 12.96 1.20 -4.78
C VAL A 226 12.52 1.79 -6.11
N VAL A 227 11.96 2.99 -6.11
CA VAL A 227 11.56 3.72 -7.33
C VAL A 227 12.74 3.92 -8.28
N CYS A 228 13.95 4.15 -7.74
CA CYS A 228 15.20 4.21 -8.51
C CYS A 228 15.75 2.83 -8.90
N GLY A 229 15.04 1.74 -8.62
CA GLY A 229 15.46 0.38 -9.01
C GLY A 229 16.50 -0.27 -8.13
N GLN A 230 16.78 0.27 -6.93
CA GLN A 230 17.64 -0.42 -5.96
C GLN A 230 16.94 -1.67 -5.42
N THR A 231 17.67 -2.76 -5.29
CA THR A 231 17.17 -4.01 -4.72
C THR A 231 17.08 -3.87 -3.19
N ILE A 232 15.93 -3.41 -2.73
CA ILE A 232 15.61 -3.27 -1.31
C ILE A 232 14.39 -4.15 -1.04
N GLY A 233 14.51 -5.04 -0.05
CA GLY A 233 13.46 -6.00 0.24
C GLY A 233 13.44 -7.18 -0.72
N THR A 234 12.26 -7.65 -1.07
CA THR A 234 12.04 -8.78 -1.99
C THR A 234 11.20 -8.35 -3.18
N ILE A 235 11.66 -8.67 -4.38
CA ILE A 235 10.91 -8.46 -5.62
C ILE A 235 10.19 -9.77 -5.98
N VAL A 236 8.86 -9.70 -6.19
CA VAL A 236 8.07 -10.80 -6.74
C VAL A 236 7.61 -10.41 -8.14
N LYS A 237 7.90 -11.26 -9.11
CA LYS A 237 7.58 -11.04 -10.53
C LYS A 237 7.45 -12.38 -11.24
N GLU A 238 7.08 -12.38 -12.51
CA GLU A 238 7.22 -13.54 -13.38
C GLU A 238 8.69 -13.84 -13.69
N ASP A 239 8.96 -15.05 -14.22
CA ASP A 239 10.27 -15.48 -14.67
C ASP A 239 10.84 -14.63 -15.81
#